data_678c8e8aa2297ca4e495d9ede6715126
#
_entry.id   678c8e8aa2297ca4e495d9ede6715126
#
_cell.length_a   1.000
_cell.length_b   1.000
_cell.length_c   1.000
_cell.angle_alpha   90.00
_cell.angle_beta   90.00
_cell.angle_gamma   90.00
#
_symmetry.space_group_name_H-M   'P 1'
#
loop_
_entity.id
_entity.type
_entity.pdbx_description
1 polymer ?
#
loop_
_entity_poly.entity_id
_entity_poly.type
_entity_poly.pdbx_seq_one_letter_code
_entity_poly.pdbx_strand_id
1 'polypeptide(L)'
;AHKVATRKSSEMVLEIVNPILPETIGGSADLTGSNNTKTGDLGVFDVDNRKGRYVYWGIREHGMASAMNGMALHGGIRPYGGTFMCFTDYARPAMRLAALMKVPTVFVMTHDSIGLGEDGPTHQPVEHLASSRATPNTLVFRPADTVETAEAWELALTQTSTPSVLSLTRQGLPTVRTEHKTKNMVAQGAYVLADAEGKRQAILMATGSEVEIAMAARDIL
;
A
#
# COMPACT_ATOMS: atom_id res chain seq x y z
N ALA A 1 -2.01 18.76 -14.53
CA ALA A 1 -1.63 18.22 -13.21
C ALA A 1 -0.61 17.11 -13.39
N HIS A 2 0.38 17.05 -12.51
CA HIS A 2 1.40 15.99 -12.55
C HIS A 2 0.75 14.66 -12.12
N LYS A 3 0.86 13.63 -12.96
CA LYS A 3 0.32 12.29 -12.64
C LYS A 3 1.43 11.45 -12.00
N VAL A 4 1.17 10.90 -10.81
CA VAL A 4 2.11 10.04 -10.07
C VAL A 4 1.44 8.71 -9.74
N ALA A 5 2.11 7.61 -10.01
CA ALA A 5 1.62 6.30 -9.59
C ALA A 5 1.68 6.18 -8.06
N THR A 6 0.66 5.59 -7.42
CA THR A 6 0.64 5.51 -5.95
C THR A 6 1.77 4.63 -5.40
N ARG A 7 2.30 3.66 -6.17
CA ARG A 7 3.55 2.97 -5.81
C ARG A 7 4.75 3.92 -5.72
N LYS A 8 4.84 4.92 -6.61
CA LYS A 8 5.90 5.94 -6.56
C LYS A 8 5.65 6.95 -5.43
N SER A 9 4.40 7.30 -5.18
CA SER A 9 4.02 8.09 -4.01
C SER A 9 4.42 7.38 -2.70
N SER A 10 4.25 6.06 -2.64
CA SER A 10 4.70 5.24 -1.51
C SER A 10 6.22 5.31 -1.30
N GLU A 11 7.01 5.23 -2.38
CA GLU A 11 8.46 5.42 -2.30
C GLU A 11 8.82 6.82 -1.76
N MET A 12 8.16 7.87 -2.26
CA MET A 12 8.38 9.25 -1.79
C MET A 12 8.10 9.40 -0.28
N VAL A 13 7.07 8.73 0.23
CA VAL A 13 6.78 8.69 1.67
C VAL A 13 7.88 7.95 2.42
N LEU A 14 8.31 6.80 1.92
CA LEU A 14 9.36 6.00 2.54
C LEU A 14 10.72 6.72 2.56
N GLU A 15 11.03 7.54 1.54
CA GLU A 15 12.24 8.38 1.53
C GLU A 15 12.27 9.40 2.68
N ILE A 16 11.09 9.82 3.16
CA ILE A 16 10.96 10.72 4.32
C ILE A 16 10.95 9.94 5.62
N VAL A 17 10.23 8.83 5.65
CA VAL A 17 9.96 8.06 6.88
C VAL A 17 11.17 7.23 7.33
N ASN A 18 11.84 6.53 6.41
CA ASN A 18 12.93 5.61 6.75
C ASN A 18 14.11 6.27 7.48
N PRO A 19 14.55 7.51 7.15
CA PRO A 19 15.58 8.22 7.92
C PRO A 19 15.14 8.58 9.34
N ILE A 20 13.84 8.79 9.57
CA ILE A 20 13.27 9.25 10.85
C ILE A 20 12.95 8.07 11.77
N LEU A 21 12.51 6.94 11.19
CA LEU A 21 12.11 5.73 11.91
C LEU A 21 13.15 4.61 11.68
N PRO A 22 14.22 4.56 12.50
CA PRO A 22 15.29 3.57 12.33
C PRO A 22 14.85 2.13 12.55
N GLU A 23 13.71 1.90 13.17
CA GLU A 23 13.10 0.58 13.37
C GLU A 23 12.44 0.01 12.11
N THR A 24 12.30 0.78 11.03
CA THR A 24 11.75 0.26 9.78
C THR A 24 12.72 -0.68 9.09
N ILE A 25 12.23 -1.82 8.61
CA ILE A 25 12.95 -2.75 7.73
C ILE A 25 12.09 -3.02 6.51
N GLY A 26 12.62 -2.66 5.33
CA GLY A 26 11.95 -2.85 4.05
C GLY A 26 12.36 -4.14 3.36
N GLY A 27 11.59 -4.53 2.35
CA GLY A 27 11.93 -5.64 1.48
C GLY A 27 11.00 -5.80 0.29
N SER A 28 11.36 -6.74 -0.59
CA SER A 28 10.50 -7.13 -1.70
C SER A 28 10.77 -8.58 -2.11
N ALA A 29 9.71 -9.27 -2.55
CA ALA A 29 9.79 -10.60 -3.13
C ALA A 29 10.21 -10.52 -4.61
N ASP A 30 11.48 -10.21 -4.85
CA ASP A 30 12.14 -10.09 -6.16
C ASP A 30 11.60 -9.02 -7.11
N LEU A 31 10.86 -8.04 -6.59
CA LEU A 31 10.18 -6.99 -7.36
C LEU A 31 10.55 -5.58 -6.87
N THR A 32 11.74 -5.40 -6.30
CA THR A 32 12.18 -4.14 -5.66
C THR A 32 11.94 -2.90 -6.51
N GLY A 33 12.43 -2.91 -7.76
CA GLY A 33 12.28 -1.77 -8.68
C GLY A 33 10.84 -1.53 -9.15
N SER A 34 10.01 -2.57 -9.16
CA SER A 34 8.60 -2.48 -9.53
C SER A 34 7.71 -2.07 -8.36
N ASN A 35 8.03 -2.52 -7.15
CA ASN A 35 7.28 -2.17 -5.95
C ASN A 35 7.65 -0.81 -5.36
N ASN A 36 8.81 -0.25 -5.72
CA ASN A 36 9.32 1.01 -5.17
C ASN A 36 9.43 0.98 -3.62
N THR A 37 9.97 -0.11 -3.07
CA THR A 37 10.06 -0.33 -1.61
C THR A 37 11.43 -0.03 -1.02
N LYS A 38 12.45 0.21 -1.86
CA LYS A 38 13.80 0.53 -1.41
C LYS A 38 14.10 2.01 -1.56
N THR A 39 14.50 2.65 -0.47
CA THR A 39 14.98 4.04 -0.45
C THR A 39 16.50 4.10 -0.36
N GLY A 40 17.07 5.25 -0.70
CA GLY A 40 18.53 5.41 -0.83
C GLY A 40 19.30 5.25 0.49
N ASP A 41 18.66 5.52 1.63
CA ASP A 41 19.24 5.42 2.97
C ASP A 41 19.30 3.99 3.53
N LEU A 42 18.50 3.07 2.95
CA LEU A 42 18.48 1.67 3.37
C LEU A 42 19.62 0.88 2.73
N GLY A 43 20.65 0.54 3.50
CA GLY A 43 21.61 -0.47 3.09
C GLY A 43 20.96 -1.84 2.96
N VAL A 44 21.48 -2.70 2.07
CA VAL A 44 21.04 -4.10 1.97
C VAL A 44 21.50 -4.87 3.22
N PHE A 45 20.60 -5.61 3.82
CA PHE A 45 20.92 -6.53 4.89
C PHE A 45 21.44 -7.86 4.29
N ASP A 46 22.71 -8.11 4.46
CA ASP A 46 23.39 -9.32 3.98
C ASP A 46 24.55 -9.74 4.88
N VAL A 47 25.37 -10.69 4.43
CA VAL A 47 26.52 -11.20 5.19
C VAL A 47 27.58 -10.13 5.46
N ASP A 48 27.74 -9.18 4.56
CA ASP A 48 28.75 -8.14 4.62
C ASP A 48 28.23 -6.86 5.31
N ASN A 49 26.90 -6.68 5.35
CA ASN A 49 26.25 -5.51 5.96
C ASN A 49 25.09 -5.89 6.89
N ARG A 50 25.40 -6.25 8.13
CA ARG A 50 24.40 -6.58 9.17
C ARG A 50 23.63 -5.36 9.70
N LYS A 51 23.99 -4.17 9.29
CA LYS A 51 23.28 -2.91 9.64
C LYS A 51 22.31 -2.48 8.56
N GLY A 52 22.29 -3.16 7.41
CA GLY A 52 21.33 -2.90 6.35
C GLY A 52 19.89 -3.09 6.84
N ARG A 53 18.99 -2.29 6.29
CA ARG A 53 17.56 -2.29 6.63
C ARG A 53 16.66 -2.63 5.44
N TYR A 54 17.24 -3.25 4.39
CA TYR A 54 16.50 -3.72 3.23
C TYR A 54 16.85 -5.17 2.92
N VAL A 55 15.83 -6.01 2.75
CA VAL A 55 15.99 -7.45 2.49
C VAL A 55 15.47 -7.80 1.10
N TYR A 56 16.33 -8.41 0.27
CA TYR A 56 15.93 -9.06 -0.96
C TYR A 56 15.45 -10.47 -0.66
N TRP A 57 14.15 -10.67 -0.65
CA TRP A 57 13.55 -11.96 -0.27
C TRP A 57 13.63 -13.03 -1.36
N GLY A 58 13.93 -12.63 -2.61
CA GLY A 58 13.77 -13.50 -3.78
C GLY A 58 12.30 -13.81 -4.05
N ILE A 59 12.01 -14.77 -4.90
CA ILE A 59 10.64 -15.18 -5.25
C ILE A 59 10.07 -16.03 -4.10
N ARG A 60 9.70 -15.39 -2.98
CA ARG A 60 9.27 -16.03 -1.72
C ARG A 60 8.26 -15.18 -0.95
N GLU A 61 7.11 -14.94 -1.52
CA GLU A 61 6.06 -14.07 -0.95
C GLU A 61 5.59 -14.58 0.43
N HIS A 62 5.37 -15.90 0.55
CA HIS A 62 5.00 -16.50 1.83
C HIS A 62 6.14 -16.41 2.86
N GLY A 63 7.36 -16.70 2.43
CA GLY A 63 8.56 -16.60 3.29
C GLY A 63 8.79 -15.17 3.78
N MET A 64 8.69 -14.18 2.87
CA MET A 64 8.75 -12.75 3.19
C MET A 64 7.70 -12.38 4.25
N ALA A 65 6.45 -12.66 3.97
CA ALA A 65 5.33 -12.30 4.85
C ALA A 65 5.45 -12.98 6.23
N SER A 66 5.85 -14.26 6.27
CA SER A 66 6.06 -14.99 7.52
C SER A 66 7.22 -14.46 8.34
N ALA A 67 8.35 -14.14 7.69
CA ALA A 67 9.50 -13.54 8.36
C ALA A 67 9.17 -12.14 8.91
N MET A 68 8.44 -11.32 8.14
CA MET A 68 7.96 -10.02 8.59
C MET A 68 7.05 -10.14 9.83
N ASN A 69 6.17 -11.14 9.87
CA ASN A 69 5.36 -11.42 11.06
C ASN A 69 6.24 -11.77 12.26
N GLY A 70 7.28 -12.57 12.06
CA GLY A 70 8.26 -12.91 13.12
C GLY A 70 9.00 -11.68 13.64
N MET A 71 9.43 -10.78 12.74
CA MET A 71 10.08 -9.52 13.12
C MET A 71 9.14 -8.64 13.95
N ALA A 72 7.88 -8.51 13.52
CA ALA A 72 6.88 -7.72 14.24
C ALA A 72 6.55 -8.32 15.63
N LEU A 73 6.48 -9.66 15.74
CA LEU A 73 6.30 -10.36 17.01
C LEU A 73 7.49 -10.19 17.97
N HIS A 74 8.71 -10.16 17.44
CA HIS A 74 9.90 -9.92 18.24
C HIS A 74 9.85 -8.54 18.93
N GLY A 75 9.22 -7.56 18.30
CA GLY A 75 9.14 -6.19 18.78
C GLY A 75 10.37 -5.34 18.42
N GLY A 76 10.21 -4.03 18.47
CA GLY A 76 11.27 -3.07 18.13
C GLY A 76 11.54 -2.91 16.63
N ILE A 77 10.82 -3.63 15.78
CA ILE A 77 10.97 -3.60 14.32
C ILE A 77 9.60 -3.34 13.69
N ARG A 78 9.58 -2.46 12.69
CA ARG A 78 8.43 -2.15 11.84
C ARG A 78 8.69 -2.68 10.42
N PRO A 79 8.36 -3.94 10.12
CA PRO A 79 8.63 -4.52 8.81
C PRO A 79 7.61 -4.08 7.78
N TYR A 80 8.08 -3.78 6.57
CA TYR A 80 7.24 -3.65 5.39
C TYR A 80 7.83 -4.43 4.22
N GLY A 81 6.97 -5.01 3.39
CA GLY A 81 7.44 -5.81 2.26
C GLY A 81 6.49 -5.76 1.08
N GLY A 82 7.07 -5.77 -0.10
CA GLY A 82 6.35 -5.59 -1.35
C GLY A 82 6.34 -6.82 -2.26
N THR A 83 5.22 -6.95 -2.96
CA THR A 83 5.05 -7.82 -4.12
C THR A 83 3.93 -7.25 -5.01
N PHE A 84 3.60 -7.89 -6.13
CA PHE A 84 2.39 -7.51 -6.88
C PHE A 84 1.13 -7.99 -6.17
N MET A 85 0.03 -7.27 -6.37
CA MET A 85 -1.25 -7.58 -5.71
C MET A 85 -1.74 -9.00 -6.03
N CYS A 86 -1.56 -9.49 -7.27
CA CYS A 86 -1.92 -10.86 -7.65
C CYS A 86 -1.14 -11.92 -6.85
N PHE A 87 0.08 -11.62 -6.40
CA PHE A 87 0.90 -12.57 -5.63
C PHE A 87 0.54 -12.62 -4.15
N THR A 88 -0.49 -11.89 -3.73
CA THR A 88 -1.13 -12.17 -2.44
C THR A 88 -1.66 -13.61 -2.37
N ASP A 89 -1.94 -14.25 -3.51
CA ASP A 89 -2.28 -15.67 -3.57
C ASP A 89 -1.23 -16.56 -2.90
N TYR A 90 0.05 -16.20 -3.01
CA TYR A 90 1.14 -16.91 -2.34
C TYR A 90 1.37 -16.44 -0.91
N ALA A 91 1.20 -15.16 -0.62
CA ALA A 91 1.43 -14.59 0.71
C ALA A 91 0.23 -14.72 1.66
N ARG A 92 -0.97 -14.95 1.15
CA ARG A 92 -2.24 -14.88 1.87
C ARG A 92 -2.29 -15.65 3.19
N PRO A 93 -1.79 -16.90 3.30
CA PRO A 93 -1.81 -17.60 4.60
C PRO A 93 -1.03 -16.86 5.68
N ALA A 94 0.14 -16.30 5.34
CA ALA A 94 0.95 -15.50 6.28
C ALA A 94 0.29 -14.15 6.61
N MET A 95 -0.34 -13.49 5.63
CA MET A 95 -1.12 -12.27 5.85
C MET A 95 -2.29 -12.51 6.81
N ARG A 96 -3.02 -13.63 6.62
CA ARG A 96 -4.08 -14.05 7.54
C ARG A 96 -3.55 -14.30 8.95
N LEU A 97 -2.37 -14.91 9.07
CA LEU A 97 -1.72 -15.12 10.38
C LEU A 97 -1.30 -13.81 11.02
N ALA A 98 -0.83 -12.82 10.27
CA ALA A 98 -0.55 -11.47 10.80
C ALA A 98 -1.80 -10.88 11.49
N ALA A 99 -2.97 -10.98 10.83
CA ALA A 99 -4.25 -10.52 11.37
C ALA A 99 -4.66 -11.30 12.63
N LEU A 100 -4.50 -12.62 12.62
CA LEU A 100 -4.85 -13.49 13.74
C LEU A 100 -3.94 -13.25 14.96
N MET A 101 -2.64 -13.08 14.72
CA MET A 101 -1.64 -12.80 15.76
C MET A 101 -1.65 -11.33 16.21
N LYS A 102 -2.41 -10.47 15.54
CA LYS A 102 -2.49 -9.03 15.81
C LYS A 102 -1.12 -8.33 15.73
N VAL A 103 -0.39 -8.57 14.65
CA VAL A 103 0.92 -7.93 14.41
C VAL A 103 0.81 -6.84 13.35
N PRO A 104 1.47 -5.67 13.55
CA PRO A 104 1.34 -4.50 12.67
C PRO A 104 2.29 -4.57 11.47
N THR A 105 2.23 -5.66 10.71
CA THR A 105 3.02 -5.85 9.49
C THR A 105 2.43 -5.03 8.35
N VAL A 106 3.26 -4.38 7.53
CA VAL A 106 2.81 -3.59 6.38
C VAL A 106 3.11 -4.33 5.08
N PHE A 107 2.06 -4.66 4.34
CA PHE A 107 2.12 -5.33 3.04
C PHE A 107 1.92 -4.31 1.91
N VAL A 108 2.95 -4.07 1.11
CA VAL A 108 2.95 -3.13 -0.02
C VAL A 108 2.62 -3.89 -1.29
N MET A 109 1.35 -3.89 -1.68
CA MET A 109 0.81 -4.66 -2.80
C MET A 109 0.59 -3.75 -4.01
N THR A 110 1.53 -3.78 -4.96
CA THR A 110 1.48 -2.92 -6.15
C THR A 110 0.82 -3.63 -7.34
N HIS A 111 0.60 -2.88 -8.44
CA HIS A 111 -0.06 -3.42 -9.64
C HIS A 111 -1.46 -3.94 -9.31
N ASP A 112 -2.27 -3.08 -8.69
CA ASP A 112 -3.48 -3.43 -7.95
C ASP A 112 -4.75 -3.61 -8.81
N SER A 113 -4.66 -3.42 -10.13
CA SER A 113 -5.80 -3.51 -11.03
C SER A 113 -5.42 -4.00 -12.42
N ILE A 114 -6.41 -4.21 -13.27
CA ILE A 114 -6.22 -4.54 -14.70
C ILE A 114 -5.46 -3.44 -15.46
N GLY A 115 -5.38 -2.22 -14.91
CA GLY A 115 -4.62 -1.09 -15.45
C GLY A 115 -3.10 -1.18 -15.28
N LEU A 116 -2.57 -2.33 -14.83
CA LEU A 116 -1.13 -2.53 -14.60
C LEU A 116 -0.28 -2.52 -15.87
N GLY A 117 -0.87 -2.74 -17.06
CA GLY A 117 -0.19 -2.66 -18.35
C GLY A 117 0.06 -4.02 -19.00
N GLU A 118 1.25 -4.18 -19.61
CA GLU A 118 1.61 -5.30 -20.50
C GLU A 118 1.96 -6.62 -19.82
N ASP A 119 1.98 -6.69 -18.49
CA ASP A 119 2.37 -7.93 -17.77
C ASP A 119 1.40 -9.10 -17.98
N GLY A 120 0.19 -8.81 -18.45
CA GLY A 120 -0.78 -9.80 -18.90
C GLY A 120 -1.63 -10.44 -17.81
N PRO A 121 -2.50 -11.41 -18.18
CA PRO A 121 -3.56 -11.95 -17.30
C PRO A 121 -3.03 -12.62 -16.02
N THR A 122 -1.84 -13.20 -16.06
CA THR A 122 -1.21 -13.86 -14.90
C THR A 122 -0.84 -12.88 -13.77
N HIS A 123 -0.84 -11.57 -14.06
CA HIS A 123 -0.46 -10.52 -13.13
C HIS A 123 -1.61 -9.57 -12.81
N GLN A 124 -2.76 -9.74 -13.45
CA GLN A 124 -3.95 -8.89 -13.31
C GLN A 124 -4.78 -9.35 -12.11
N PRO A 125 -4.84 -8.58 -11.02
CA PRO A 125 -5.66 -8.92 -9.87
C PRO A 125 -7.15 -8.64 -10.19
N VAL A 126 -8.02 -9.57 -9.80
CA VAL A 126 -9.48 -9.47 -9.93
C VAL A 126 -10.13 -9.51 -8.55
N GLU A 127 -10.04 -10.66 -7.85
CA GLU A 127 -10.66 -10.88 -6.54
C GLU A 127 -9.77 -10.46 -5.35
N HIS A 128 -8.51 -10.13 -5.57
CA HIS A 128 -7.48 -9.95 -4.54
C HIS A 128 -7.81 -8.81 -3.56
N LEU A 129 -8.36 -7.70 -4.06
CA LEU A 129 -8.79 -6.59 -3.20
C LEU A 129 -9.98 -6.99 -2.32
N ALA A 130 -11.00 -7.63 -2.89
CA ALA A 130 -12.17 -8.12 -2.15
C ALA A 130 -11.76 -9.16 -1.10
N SER A 131 -10.89 -10.08 -1.47
CA SER A 131 -10.31 -11.10 -0.59
C SER A 131 -9.53 -10.49 0.59
N SER A 132 -8.73 -9.45 0.33
CA SER A 132 -8.01 -8.72 1.38
C SER A 132 -8.98 -8.02 2.34
N ARG A 133 -10.02 -7.36 1.81
CA ARG A 133 -11.07 -6.70 2.59
C ARG A 133 -11.92 -7.67 3.41
N ALA A 134 -12.10 -8.89 2.93
CA ALA A 134 -12.84 -9.94 3.65
C ALA A 134 -12.05 -10.58 4.80
N THR A 135 -10.74 -10.34 4.90
CA THR A 135 -9.89 -10.87 5.97
C THR A 135 -10.10 -10.07 7.26
N PRO A 136 -10.64 -10.69 8.34
CA PRO A 136 -10.86 -9.98 9.61
C PRO A 136 -9.55 -9.41 10.19
N ASN A 137 -9.65 -8.29 10.91
CA ASN A 137 -8.52 -7.59 11.52
C ASN A 137 -7.41 -7.23 10.53
N THR A 138 -7.78 -6.78 9.33
CA THR A 138 -6.85 -6.31 8.31
C THR A 138 -7.30 -4.93 7.82
N LEU A 139 -6.42 -3.94 7.86
CA LEU A 139 -6.66 -2.66 7.20
C LEU A 139 -6.26 -2.76 5.73
N VAL A 140 -7.13 -2.30 4.85
CA VAL A 140 -6.87 -2.29 3.41
C VAL A 140 -7.02 -0.87 2.89
N PHE A 141 -5.91 -0.28 2.49
CA PHE A 141 -5.84 1.06 1.92
C PHE A 141 -5.66 0.98 0.41
N ARG A 142 -6.48 1.69 -0.33
CA ARG A 142 -6.37 1.82 -1.78
C ARG A 142 -6.43 3.29 -2.18
N PRO A 143 -5.30 4.00 -1.99
CA PRO A 143 -5.25 5.46 -2.15
C PRO A 143 -5.44 5.90 -3.60
N ALA A 144 -6.15 7.02 -3.78
CA ALA A 144 -6.43 7.61 -5.07
C ALA A 144 -5.31 8.52 -5.59
N ASP A 145 -4.45 9.02 -4.70
CA ASP A 145 -3.39 9.96 -5.04
C ASP A 145 -2.23 9.92 -4.02
N THR A 146 -1.28 10.85 -4.21
CA THR A 146 -0.10 10.96 -3.33
C THR A 146 -0.47 11.36 -1.90
N VAL A 147 -1.48 12.21 -1.72
CA VAL A 147 -1.90 12.65 -0.38
C VAL A 147 -2.51 11.50 0.41
N GLU A 148 -3.45 10.77 -0.21
CA GLU A 148 -4.03 9.57 0.42
C GLU A 148 -2.99 8.48 0.66
N THR A 149 -1.97 8.37 -0.20
CA THR A 149 -0.87 7.42 0.01
C THR A 149 -0.07 7.76 1.26
N ALA A 150 0.22 9.04 1.49
CA ALA A 150 0.91 9.50 2.70
C ALA A 150 0.06 9.25 3.96
N GLU A 151 -1.23 9.58 3.91
CA GLU A 151 -2.16 9.33 5.00
C GLU A 151 -2.32 7.83 5.32
N ALA A 152 -2.33 6.97 4.29
CA ALA A 152 -2.36 5.52 4.45
C ALA A 152 -1.11 4.98 5.14
N TRP A 153 0.08 5.49 4.78
CA TRP A 153 1.33 5.14 5.46
C TRP A 153 1.34 5.58 6.93
N GLU A 154 0.88 6.80 7.24
CA GLU A 154 0.74 7.26 8.62
C GLU A 154 -0.11 6.29 9.44
N LEU A 155 -1.29 5.91 8.91
CA LEU A 155 -2.17 4.95 9.58
C LEU A 155 -1.52 3.57 9.72
N ALA A 156 -0.84 3.06 8.69
CA ALA A 156 -0.19 1.75 8.72
C ALA A 156 0.94 1.70 9.75
N LEU A 157 1.76 2.75 9.84
CA LEU A 157 2.90 2.81 10.76
C LEU A 157 2.48 3.07 12.22
N THR A 158 1.32 3.68 12.46
CA THR A 158 0.80 3.90 13.80
C THR A 158 0.02 2.72 14.37
N GLN A 159 -0.27 1.68 13.57
CA GLN A 159 -0.91 0.46 14.08
C GLN A 159 0.00 -0.29 15.05
N THR A 160 -0.61 -0.89 16.05
CA THR A 160 0.08 -1.71 17.07
C THR A 160 -0.39 -3.17 17.08
N SER A 161 -1.55 -3.46 16.50
CA SER A 161 -2.20 -4.77 16.59
C SER A 161 -2.94 -5.19 15.32
N THR A 162 -2.76 -4.45 14.21
CA THR A 162 -3.50 -4.72 12.97
C THR A 162 -2.56 -4.60 11.78
N PRO A 163 -2.42 -5.63 10.94
CA PRO A 163 -1.66 -5.54 9.71
C PRO A 163 -2.36 -4.64 8.69
N SER A 164 -1.56 -4.01 7.85
CA SER A 164 -2.03 -3.10 6.81
C SER A 164 -1.65 -3.61 5.43
N VAL A 165 -2.57 -3.54 4.49
CA VAL A 165 -2.37 -3.80 3.06
C VAL A 165 -2.50 -2.47 2.33
N LEU A 166 -1.44 -2.03 1.66
CA LEU A 166 -1.47 -0.89 0.76
C LEU A 166 -1.59 -1.41 -0.67
N SER A 167 -2.75 -1.22 -1.28
CA SER A 167 -3.07 -1.60 -2.65
C SER A 167 -2.76 -0.42 -3.58
N LEU A 168 -1.68 -0.53 -4.36
CA LEU A 168 -1.06 0.61 -5.05
C LEU A 168 -1.03 0.42 -6.57
N THR A 169 -1.23 1.50 -7.31
CA THR A 169 -1.24 1.48 -8.79
C THR A 169 0.16 1.47 -9.39
N ARG A 170 0.27 0.90 -10.60
CA ARG A 170 1.38 1.11 -11.53
C ARG A 170 1.17 2.37 -12.37
N GLN A 171 -0.05 2.64 -12.80
CA GLN A 171 -0.39 3.80 -13.62
C GLN A 171 -0.36 5.11 -12.81
N GLY A 172 0.04 6.20 -13.49
CA GLY A 172 0.05 7.54 -12.90
C GLY A 172 -1.37 8.08 -12.71
N LEU A 173 -1.64 8.61 -11.53
CA LEU A 173 -2.92 9.21 -11.15
C LEU A 173 -2.77 10.70 -10.86
N PRO A 174 -3.77 11.53 -11.20
CA PRO A 174 -3.75 12.94 -10.84
C PRO A 174 -3.93 13.11 -9.33
N THR A 175 -3.43 14.18 -8.77
CA THR A 175 -3.80 14.59 -7.40
C THR A 175 -5.23 15.09 -7.43
N VAL A 176 -6.12 14.41 -6.70
CA VAL A 176 -7.55 14.77 -6.60
C VAL A 176 -7.83 15.63 -5.37
N ARG A 177 -6.97 15.53 -4.35
CA ARG A 177 -7.04 16.37 -3.14
C ARG A 177 -6.02 17.50 -3.23
N THR A 178 -6.47 18.66 -3.65
CA THR A 178 -5.61 19.85 -3.83
C THR A 178 -5.64 20.81 -2.63
N GLU A 179 -6.60 20.64 -1.72
CA GLU A 179 -6.69 21.43 -0.48
C GLU A 179 -6.00 20.70 0.67
N HIS A 180 -5.19 21.44 1.41
CA HIS A 180 -4.56 20.93 2.62
C HIS A 180 -5.62 20.69 3.72
N LYS A 181 -5.58 19.50 4.32
CA LYS A 181 -6.34 19.15 5.52
C LYS A 181 -5.34 18.68 6.59
N THR A 182 -5.45 19.21 7.79
CA THR A 182 -4.64 18.77 8.93
C THR A 182 -5.08 17.41 9.48
N LYS A 183 -6.34 17.05 9.24
CA LYS A 183 -6.92 15.77 9.65
C LYS A 183 -6.63 14.71 8.56
N ASN A 184 -6.15 13.55 8.98
CA ASN A 184 -6.04 12.39 8.11
C ASN A 184 -7.44 11.95 7.64
N MET A 185 -7.73 12.12 6.35
CA MET A 185 -9.05 11.82 5.80
C MET A 185 -9.24 10.33 5.53
N VAL A 186 -8.15 9.61 5.23
CA VAL A 186 -8.18 8.15 5.03
C VAL A 186 -8.60 7.42 6.31
N ALA A 187 -8.32 7.99 7.48
CA ALA A 187 -8.76 7.46 8.77
C ALA A 187 -10.29 7.36 8.93
N GLN A 188 -11.06 8.07 8.09
CA GLN A 188 -12.53 8.00 8.12
C GLN A 188 -13.07 6.77 7.36
N GLY A 189 -12.21 6.05 6.64
CA GLY A 189 -12.61 4.93 5.77
C GLY A 189 -13.27 5.37 4.46
N ALA A 190 -14.17 6.33 4.51
CA ALA A 190 -14.78 6.99 3.36
C ALA A 190 -15.11 8.45 3.69
N TYR A 191 -15.03 9.33 2.70
CA TYR A 191 -15.35 10.73 2.86
C TYR A 191 -15.87 11.33 1.54
N VAL A 192 -16.55 12.47 1.63
CA VAL A 192 -17.02 13.22 0.46
C VAL A 192 -15.85 13.99 -0.12
N LEU A 193 -15.40 13.59 -1.32
CA LEU A 193 -14.35 14.29 -2.07
C LEU A 193 -14.92 15.52 -2.78
N ALA A 194 -16.08 15.38 -3.40
CA ALA A 194 -16.80 16.46 -4.07
C ALA A 194 -18.31 16.34 -3.83
N ASP A 195 -18.95 17.45 -3.46
CA ASP A 195 -20.39 17.47 -3.22
C ASP A 195 -21.16 17.93 -4.48
N ALA A 196 -22.48 17.73 -4.47
CA ALA A 196 -23.37 18.26 -5.48
C ALA A 196 -23.57 19.78 -5.29
N GLU A 197 -23.72 20.52 -6.40
CA GLU A 197 -24.03 21.95 -6.38
C GLU A 197 -25.49 22.25 -5.96
N GLY A 198 -26.33 21.22 -5.94
CA GLY A 198 -27.75 21.32 -5.59
C GLY A 198 -28.24 20.11 -4.82
N LYS A 199 -29.49 19.70 -5.04
CA LYS A 199 -30.05 18.51 -4.41
C LYS A 199 -29.34 17.26 -4.95
N ARG A 200 -28.73 16.47 -4.07
CA ARG A 200 -28.11 15.20 -4.42
C ARG A 200 -29.13 14.23 -5.01
N GLN A 201 -28.82 13.67 -6.18
CA GLN A 201 -29.65 12.70 -6.91
C GLN A 201 -28.95 11.32 -7.02
N ALA A 202 -27.63 11.30 -6.99
CA ALA A 202 -26.81 10.09 -7.05
C ALA A 202 -25.59 10.23 -6.15
N ILE A 203 -24.97 9.09 -5.81
CA ILE A 203 -23.69 9.00 -5.12
C ILE A 203 -22.76 8.11 -5.95
N LEU A 204 -21.62 8.66 -6.38
CA LEU A 204 -20.55 7.92 -7.01
C LEU A 204 -19.54 7.52 -5.94
N MET A 205 -19.23 6.23 -5.83
CA MET A 205 -18.24 5.70 -4.88
C MET A 205 -17.10 5.05 -5.66
N ALA A 206 -15.87 5.42 -5.33
CA ALA A 206 -14.68 4.87 -5.96
C ALA A 206 -13.51 4.82 -4.96
N THR A 207 -12.50 4.02 -5.28
CA THR A 207 -11.24 3.93 -4.56
C THR A 207 -10.07 3.81 -5.54
N GLY A 208 -8.88 4.26 -5.15
CA GLY A 208 -7.68 4.10 -5.98
C GLY A 208 -7.81 4.74 -7.36
N SER A 209 -7.39 4.03 -8.38
CA SER A 209 -7.39 4.53 -9.76
C SER A 209 -8.77 4.89 -10.30
N GLU A 210 -9.83 4.31 -9.78
CA GLU A 210 -11.20 4.56 -10.26
C GLU A 210 -11.77 5.90 -9.76
N VAL A 211 -11.11 6.56 -8.80
CA VAL A 211 -11.54 7.91 -8.35
C VAL A 211 -11.41 8.94 -9.47
N GLU A 212 -10.33 8.89 -10.29
CA GLU A 212 -10.21 9.75 -11.48
C GLU A 212 -11.41 9.55 -12.43
N ILE A 213 -11.82 8.30 -12.63
CA ILE A 213 -12.97 7.96 -13.50
C ILE A 213 -14.28 8.48 -12.89
N ALA A 214 -14.49 8.30 -11.60
CA ALA A 214 -15.69 8.78 -10.91
C ALA A 214 -15.81 10.31 -10.95
N MET A 215 -14.68 11.02 -10.80
CA MET A 215 -14.65 12.48 -10.93
C MET A 215 -15.00 12.94 -12.35
N ALA A 216 -14.44 12.29 -13.38
CA ALA A 216 -14.79 12.58 -14.76
C ALA A 216 -16.27 12.26 -15.10
N ALA A 217 -16.80 11.17 -14.55
CA ALA A 217 -18.22 10.83 -14.69
C ALA A 217 -19.14 11.87 -14.04
N ARG A 218 -18.77 12.39 -12.86
CA ARG A 218 -19.50 13.48 -12.19
C ARG A 218 -19.61 14.73 -13.05
N ASP A 219 -18.56 15.07 -13.78
CA ASP A 219 -18.54 16.27 -14.64
C ASP A 219 -19.42 16.10 -15.91
N ILE A 220 -19.82 14.88 -16.24
CA ILE A 220 -20.70 14.55 -17.37
C ILE A 220 -22.17 14.50 -16.94
N LEU A 221 -22.46 14.10 -15.73
CA LEU A 221 -23.81 13.92 -15.17
C LEU A 221 -24.43 15.25 -14.69
#